data_ee3b21ef75df3937b344f18f4e0f8cd2
#
_entry.id   ee3b21ef75df3937b344f18f4e0f8cd2
#
_cell.length_a   1.000
_cell.length_b   1.000
_cell.length_c   1.000
_cell.angle_alpha   90.00
_cell.angle_beta   90.00
_cell.angle_gamma   90.00
#
_symmetry.space_group_name_H-M   'P 1'
#
loop_
_entity.id
_entity.type
_entity.pdbx_description
1 polymer ?
#
loop_
_entity_poly.entity_id
_entity_poly.type
_entity_poly.pdbx_seq_one_letter_code
_entity_poly.pdbx_strand_id
1 'polypeptide(L)'
;METLDELKEKYRKELTAAKEEAYKDAVEGAAIDKAVENAEIVELPEEMIHEEVHRSVNEFLGNLQRQGINPDMYFQITGTTQEDLHNQYQAEAESRTKTNLVIEAVAKAEGFDASEEEIQKEIEQLAADYNMEVAQVQNLLSADMLKHDITIKKAVELITSTATVK
;
A
#
# COMPACT_ATOMS: atom_id res chain seq x y z
N MET A 1 30.51 -16.06 -20.67
CA MET A 1 29.52 -17.11 -20.98
C MET A 1 29.17 -17.74 -19.65
N GLU A 2 27.94 -17.60 -19.17
CA GLU A 2 27.52 -18.24 -17.90
C GLU A 2 27.47 -19.75 -18.10
N THR A 3 27.99 -20.48 -17.14
CA THR A 3 27.86 -21.94 -17.13
C THR A 3 26.47 -22.36 -16.71
N LEU A 4 26.05 -23.58 -17.05
CA LEU A 4 24.73 -24.10 -16.63
C LEU A 4 24.56 -24.08 -15.10
N ASP A 5 25.63 -24.27 -14.36
CA ASP A 5 25.60 -24.32 -12.89
C ASP A 5 25.50 -22.90 -12.31
N GLU A 6 26.16 -21.89 -12.90
CA GLU A 6 26.00 -20.49 -12.54
C GLU A 6 24.56 -20.02 -12.82
N LEU A 7 23.96 -20.43 -13.93
CA LEU A 7 22.59 -20.10 -14.27
C LEU A 7 21.60 -20.73 -13.28
N LYS A 8 21.79 -22.01 -12.92
CA LYS A 8 20.95 -22.67 -11.90
C LYS A 8 21.06 -21.99 -10.53
N GLU A 9 22.27 -21.59 -10.13
CA GLU A 9 22.50 -20.92 -8.85
C GLU A 9 21.86 -19.54 -8.82
N LYS A 10 21.93 -18.79 -9.94
CA LYS A 10 21.25 -17.50 -10.11
C LYS A 10 19.75 -17.66 -9.93
N TYR A 11 19.11 -18.57 -10.67
CA TYR A 11 17.67 -18.81 -10.56
C TYR A 11 17.27 -19.32 -9.17
N ARG A 12 18.10 -20.15 -8.52
CA ARG A 12 17.82 -20.60 -7.15
C ARG A 12 17.80 -19.42 -6.19
N LYS A 13 18.76 -18.51 -6.28
CA LYS A 13 18.79 -17.29 -5.45
C LYS A 13 17.60 -16.40 -5.71
N GLU A 14 17.26 -16.14 -6.97
CA GLU A 14 16.11 -15.32 -7.35
C GLU A 14 14.79 -15.94 -6.84
N LEU A 15 14.59 -17.24 -7.02
CA LEU A 15 13.39 -17.93 -6.54
C LEU A 15 13.31 -18.00 -5.01
N THR A 16 14.47 -18.14 -4.33
CA THR A 16 14.51 -18.12 -2.87
C THR A 16 14.12 -16.73 -2.36
N ALA A 17 14.74 -15.69 -2.89
CA ALA A 17 14.42 -14.31 -2.51
C ALA A 17 12.95 -13.97 -2.77
N ALA A 18 12.41 -14.33 -3.94
CA ALA A 18 11.00 -14.12 -4.25
C ALA A 18 10.04 -14.86 -3.31
N LYS A 19 10.41 -16.10 -2.89
CA LYS A 19 9.62 -16.85 -1.91
C LYS A 19 9.69 -16.27 -0.51
N GLU A 20 10.86 -15.80 -0.10
CA GLU A 20 11.04 -15.14 1.21
C GLU A 20 10.25 -13.83 1.28
N GLU A 21 10.27 -13.06 0.21
CA GLU A 21 9.46 -11.83 0.08
C GLU A 21 7.96 -12.15 0.12
N ALA A 22 7.48 -13.07 -0.71
CA ALA A 22 6.08 -13.49 -0.71
C ALA A 22 5.61 -14.04 0.64
N TYR A 23 6.48 -14.78 1.36
CA TYR A 23 6.17 -15.24 2.70
C TYR A 23 6.08 -14.11 3.70
N LYS A 24 7.00 -13.16 3.63
CA LYS A 24 6.98 -11.95 4.47
C LYS A 24 5.70 -11.15 4.26
N ASP A 25 5.33 -10.90 3.00
CA ASP A 25 4.10 -10.18 2.65
C ASP A 25 2.84 -10.91 3.14
N ALA A 26 2.81 -12.24 3.00
CA ALA A 26 1.69 -13.03 3.49
C ALA A 26 1.55 -13.00 5.03
N VAL A 27 2.67 -13.02 5.76
CA VAL A 27 2.68 -12.90 7.22
C VAL A 27 2.26 -11.51 7.65
N GLU A 28 2.75 -10.47 6.97
CA GLU A 28 2.39 -9.08 7.21
C GLU A 28 0.89 -8.87 7.00
N GLY A 29 0.35 -9.29 5.85
CA GLY A 29 -1.08 -9.21 5.57
C GLY A 29 -1.92 -9.93 6.62
N ALA A 30 -1.56 -11.17 6.97
CA ALA A 30 -2.26 -11.95 7.98
C ALA A 30 -2.22 -11.32 9.39
N ALA A 31 -1.10 -10.67 9.75
CA ALA A 31 -0.97 -9.96 11.02
C ALA A 31 -1.87 -8.73 11.08
N ILE A 32 -1.90 -7.96 10.00
CA ILE A 32 -2.78 -6.78 9.86
C ILE A 32 -4.25 -7.23 9.90
N ASP A 33 -4.64 -8.25 9.13
CA ASP A 33 -6.00 -8.79 9.13
C ASP A 33 -6.43 -9.19 10.55
N LYS A 34 -5.55 -9.86 11.30
CA LYS A 34 -5.83 -10.23 12.69
C LYS A 34 -5.95 -9.04 13.63
N ALA A 35 -5.16 -8.00 13.43
CA ALA A 35 -5.30 -6.76 14.17
C ALA A 35 -6.67 -6.10 13.91
N VAL A 36 -7.10 -6.06 12.64
CA VAL A 36 -8.40 -5.52 12.24
C VAL A 36 -9.57 -6.36 12.78
N GLU A 37 -9.48 -7.69 12.70
CA GLU A 37 -10.50 -8.59 13.26
C GLU A 37 -10.68 -8.43 14.79
N ASN A 38 -9.61 -8.12 15.50
CA ASN A 38 -9.61 -7.92 16.95
C ASN A 38 -9.97 -6.49 17.37
N ALA A 39 -9.97 -5.54 16.44
CA ALA A 39 -10.29 -4.15 16.74
C ALA A 39 -11.80 -3.93 16.80
N GLU A 40 -12.24 -3.13 17.76
CA GLU A 40 -13.63 -2.63 17.84
C GLU A 40 -13.70 -1.29 17.09
N ILE A 41 -14.37 -1.29 15.95
CA ILE A 41 -14.62 -0.08 15.16
C ILE A 41 -15.95 0.51 15.62
N VAL A 42 -15.89 1.58 16.39
CA VAL A 42 -17.07 2.21 17.00
C VAL A 42 -17.93 2.90 15.94
N GLU A 43 -17.31 3.53 14.96
CA GLU A 43 -17.98 4.25 13.89
C GLU A 43 -17.15 4.18 12.61
N LEU A 44 -17.82 3.95 11.50
CA LEU A 44 -17.22 3.96 10.17
C LEU A 44 -18.03 4.92 9.29
N PRO A 45 -17.62 6.20 9.17
CA PRO A 45 -18.35 7.18 8.39
C PRO A 45 -18.48 6.77 6.92
N GLU A 46 -19.68 6.87 6.37
CA GLU A 46 -19.94 6.53 4.96
C GLU A 46 -19.10 7.39 4.00
N GLU A 47 -18.83 8.64 4.36
CA GLU A 47 -17.97 9.55 3.59
C GLU A 47 -16.57 8.99 3.39
N MET A 48 -15.99 8.36 4.40
CA MET A 48 -14.64 7.77 4.28
C MET A 48 -14.63 6.59 3.29
N ILE A 49 -15.68 5.74 3.35
CA ILE A 49 -15.83 4.64 2.40
C ILE A 49 -16.01 5.20 0.99
N HIS A 50 -16.83 6.21 0.84
CA HIS A 50 -17.11 6.83 -0.46
C HIS A 50 -15.85 7.47 -1.08
N GLU A 51 -15.03 8.16 -0.29
CA GLU A 51 -13.76 8.70 -0.73
C GLU A 51 -12.78 7.59 -1.17
N GLU A 52 -12.73 6.48 -0.43
CA GLU A 52 -11.88 5.35 -0.79
C GLU A 52 -12.37 4.65 -2.07
N VAL A 53 -13.69 4.52 -2.27
CA VAL A 53 -14.26 4.03 -3.53
C VAL A 53 -13.84 4.93 -4.68
N HIS A 54 -13.99 6.24 -4.53
CA HIS A 54 -13.58 7.21 -5.55
C HIS A 54 -12.10 7.09 -5.89
N ARG A 55 -11.25 6.93 -4.88
CA ARG A 55 -9.80 6.73 -5.06
C ARG A 55 -9.52 5.47 -5.85
N SER A 56 -10.11 4.33 -5.47
CA SER A 56 -9.93 3.04 -6.15
C SER A 56 -10.40 3.08 -7.61
N VAL A 57 -11.55 3.69 -7.87
CA VAL A 57 -12.06 3.87 -9.24
C VAL A 57 -11.11 4.75 -10.07
N ASN A 58 -10.63 5.87 -9.51
CA ASN A 58 -9.69 6.75 -10.20
C ASN A 58 -8.35 6.06 -10.48
N GLU A 59 -7.84 5.27 -9.55
CA GLU A 59 -6.64 4.46 -9.76
C GLU A 59 -6.83 3.45 -10.87
N PHE A 60 -7.97 2.74 -10.89
CA PHE A 60 -8.30 1.80 -11.95
C PHE A 60 -8.35 2.49 -13.33
N LEU A 61 -9.07 3.61 -13.44
CA LEU A 61 -9.17 4.36 -14.69
C LEU A 61 -7.80 4.94 -15.12
N GLY A 62 -7.00 5.41 -14.17
CA GLY A 62 -5.63 5.86 -14.40
C GLY A 62 -4.72 4.72 -14.88
N ASN A 63 -4.88 3.51 -14.35
CA ASN A 63 -4.15 2.32 -14.80
C ASN A 63 -4.51 1.95 -16.23
N LEU A 64 -5.80 2.00 -16.59
CA LEU A 64 -6.24 1.79 -17.97
C LEU A 64 -5.57 2.79 -18.93
N GLN A 65 -5.56 4.08 -18.57
CA GLN A 65 -4.91 5.12 -19.39
C GLN A 65 -3.41 4.88 -19.56
N ARG A 66 -2.70 4.47 -18.50
CA ARG A 66 -1.27 4.10 -18.58
C ARG A 66 -1.01 2.92 -19.51
N GLN A 67 -1.96 2.01 -19.63
CA GLN A 67 -1.91 0.89 -20.57
C GLN A 67 -2.39 1.25 -21.99
N GLY A 68 -2.70 2.53 -22.23
CA GLY A 68 -3.19 3.01 -23.53
C GLY A 68 -4.67 2.72 -23.81
N ILE A 69 -5.42 2.31 -22.79
CA ILE A 69 -6.86 2.03 -22.90
C ILE A 69 -7.63 3.29 -22.48
N ASN A 70 -8.46 3.81 -23.40
CA ASN A 70 -9.35 4.92 -23.09
C ASN A 70 -10.49 4.42 -22.18
N PRO A 71 -10.78 5.08 -21.04
CA PRO A 71 -11.86 4.71 -20.14
C PRO A 71 -13.24 4.62 -20.81
N ASP A 72 -13.58 5.56 -21.71
CA ASP A 72 -14.85 5.54 -22.42
C ASP A 72 -14.97 4.32 -23.33
N MET A 73 -13.86 3.94 -23.98
CA MET A 73 -13.81 2.71 -24.79
C MET A 73 -13.96 1.46 -23.92
N TYR A 74 -13.36 1.45 -22.74
CA TYR A 74 -13.53 0.36 -21.76
C TYR A 74 -15.02 0.19 -21.40
N PHE A 75 -15.70 1.26 -21.02
CA PHE A 75 -17.14 1.22 -20.70
C PHE A 75 -18.01 0.78 -21.86
N GLN A 76 -17.70 1.21 -23.09
CA GLN A 76 -18.44 0.80 -24.29
C GLN A 76 -18.27 -0.68 -24.62
N ILE A 77 -17.05 -1.23 -24.45
CA ILE A 77 -16.76 -2.63 -24.78
C ILE A 77 -17.29 -3.58 -23.73
N THR A 78 -17.13 -3.23 -22.44
CA THR A 78 -17.53 -4.09 -21.33
C THR A 78 -19.01 -3.97 -20.99
N GLY A 79 -19.65 -2.87 -21.35
CA GLY A 79 -20.99 -2.53 -20.90
C GLY A 79 -21.10 -2.15 -19.43
N THR A 80 -19.96 -2.04 -18.74
CA THR A 80 -19.88 -1.63 -17.33
C THR A 80 -20.14 -0.12 -17.23
N THR A 81 -20.81 0.31 -16.20
CA THR A 81 -21.02 1.73 -15.88
C THR A 81 -20.07 2.19 -14.77
N GLN A 82 -19.95 3.50 -14.55
CA GLN A 82 -19.24 4.01 -13.37
C GLN A 82 -19.88 3.54 -12.08
N GLU A 83 -21.21 3.44 -12.02
CA GLU A 83 -21.95 2.96 -10.86
C GLU A 83 -21.62 1.49 -10.57
N ASP A 84 -21.50 0.65 -11.60
CA ASP A 84 -21.06 -0.74 -11.43
C ASP A 84 -19.66 -0.83 -10.85
N LEU A 85 -18.72 0.02 -11.28
CA LEU A 85 -17.38 0.09 -10.70
C LEU A 85 -17.43 0.55 -9.23
N HIS A 86 -18.22 1.57 -8.91
CA HIS A 86 -18.40 2.00 -7.53
C HIS A 86 -18.92 0.87 -6.64
N ASN A 87 -19.94 0.15 -7.10
CA ASN A 87 -20.50 -0.99 -6.36
C ASN A 87 -19.49 -2.13 -6.20
N GLN A 88 -18.69 -2.38 -7.23
CA GLN A 88 -17.65 -3.41 -7.19
C GLN A 88 -16.56 -3.10 -6.16
N TYR A 89 -16.14 -1.83 -6.06
CA TYR A 89 -15.08 -1.42 -5.13
C TYR A 89 -15.57 -1.15 -3.71
N GLN A 90 -16.88 -1.07 -3.45
CA GLN A 90 -17.42 -0.68 -2.15
C GLN A 90 -16.99 -1.61 -1.01
N ALA A 91 -17.07 -2.93 -1.21
CA ALA A 91 -16.68 -3.89 -0.17
C ALA A 91 -15.18 -3.85 0.13
N GLU A 92 -14.35 -3.67 -0.89
CA GLU A 92 -12.90 -3.51 -0.75
C GLU A 92 -12.55 -2.19 -0.06
N ALA A 93 -13.20 -1.09 -0.44
CA ALA A 93 -13.03 0.22 0.16
C ALA A 93 -13.39 0.23 1.64
N GLU A 94 -14.48 -0.44 2.02
CA GLU A 94 -14.85 -0.61 3.42
C GLU A 94 -13.76 -1.35 4.21
N SER A 95 -13.24 -2.45 3.67
CA SER A 95 -12.15 -3.21 4.29
C SER A 95 -10.88 -2.38 4.43
N ARG A 96 -10.48 -1.67 3.38
CA ARG A 96 -9.31 -0.77 3.41
C ARG A 96 -9.46 0.35 4.41
N THR A 97 -10.64 0.99 4.47
CA THR A 97 -10.91 2.07 5.43
C THR A 97 -10.79 1.55 6.87
N LYS A 98 -11.34 0.36 7.17
CA LYS A 98 -11.18 -0.27 8.48
C LYS A 98 -9.71 -0.52 8.82
N THR A 99 -8.96 -1.08 7.88
CA THR A 99 -7.52 -1.35 8.06
C THR A 99 -6.75 -0.08 8.35
N ASN A 100 -6.98 0.99 7.59
CA ASN A 100 -6.31 2.27 7.79
C ASN A 100 -6.61 2.86 9.18
N LEU A 101 -7.88 2.85 9.59
CA LEU A 101 -8.28 3.34 10.91
C LEU A 101 -7.62 2.57 12.05
N VAL A 102 -7.48 1.24 11.93
CA VAL A 102 -6.82 0.42 12.94
C VAL A 102 -5.33 0.73 13.01
N ILE A 103 -4.64 0.83 11.87
CA ILE A 103 -3.22 1.17 11.82
C ILE A 103 -2.97 2.58 12.38
N GLU A 104 -3.80 3.57 12.01
CA GLU A 104 -3.73 4.93 12.55
C GLU A 104 -3.97 4.96 14.06
N ALA A 105 -4.92 4.17 14.56
CA ALA A 105 -5.19 4.07 15.98
C ALA A 105 -3.99 3.48 16.75
N VAL A 106 -3.33 2.46 16.18
CA VAL A 106 -2.08 1.91 16.74
C VAL A 106 -0.97 2.96 16.72
N ALA A 107 -0.76 3.64 15.60
CA ALA A 107 0.25 4.70 15.49
C ALA A 107 0.05 5.79 16.56
N LYS A 108 -1.21 6.19 16.77
CA LYS A 108 -1.58 7.19 17.77
C LYS A 108 -1.43 6.69 19.21
N ALA A 109 -1.82 5.43 19.49
CA ALA A 109 -1.73 4.85 20.81
C ALA A 109 -0.28 4.68 21.28
N GLU A 110 0.61 4.30 20.35
CA GLU A 110 2.04 4.15 20.59
C GLU A 110 2.79 5.49 20.57
N GLY A 111 2.13 6.58 20.15
CA GLY A 111 2.72 7.90 20.08
C GLY A 111 3.83 8.00 19.03
N PHE A 112 3.71 7.25 17.94
CA PHE A 112 4.70 7.30 16.87
C PHE A 112 4.75 8.68 16.22
N ASP A 113 5.96 9.14 15.99
CA ASP A 113 6.26 10.39 15.32
C ASP A 113 7.44 10.17 14.36
N ALA A 114 7.61 11.04 13.39
CA ALA A 114 8.72 11.02 12.47
C ALA A 114 9.64 12.20 12.72
N SER A 115 10.92 11.92 12.93
CA SER A 115 11.96 12.93 13.04
C SER A 115 12.31 13.53 11.67
N GLU A 116 12.91 14.71 11.67
CA GLU A 116 13.40 15.33 10.44
C GLU A 116 14.43 14.45 9.69
N GLU A 117 15.23 13.67 10.45
CA GLU A 117 16.19 12.74 9.86
C GLU A 117 15.49 11.56 9.14
N GLU A 118 14.40 11.06 9.69
CA GLU A 118 13.61 9.98 9.07
C GLU A 118 12.90 10.49 7.81
N ILE A 119 12.34 11.68 7.86
CA ILE A 119 11.72 12.33 6.70
C ILE A 119 12.76 12.52 5.59
N GLN A 120 13.97 13.01 5.93
CA GLN A 120 15.02 13.20 4.94
C GLN A 120 15.49 11.88 4.31
N LYS A 121 15.62 10.82 5.11
CA LYS A 121 15.96 9.48 4.60
C LYS A 121 14.88 8.92 3.67
N GLU A 122 13.61 9.10 4.02
CA GLU A 122 12.49 8.67 3.17
C GLU A 122 12.51 9.40 1.82
N ILE A 123 12.77 10.71 1.82
CA ILE A 123 12.93 11.49 0.59
C ILE A 123 14.08 10.97 -0.27
N GLU A 124 15.22 10.68 0.33
CA GLU A 124 16.41 10.15 -0.38
C GLU A 124 16.13 8.76 -0.94
N GLN A 125 15.41 7.91 -0.18
CA GLN A 125 15.00 6.58 -0.63
C GLN A 125 14.05 6.67 -1.83
N LEU A 126 13.01 7.49 -1.74
CA LEU A 126 12.06 7.72 -2.84
C LEU A 126 12.77 8.29 -4.08
N ALA A 127 13.70 9.22 -3.90
CA ALA A 127 14.49 9.77 -5.00
C ALA A 127 15.31 8.68 -5.72
N ALA A 128 15.91 7.76 -4.96
CA ALA A 128 16.65 6.62 -5.49
C ALA A 128 15.74 5.62 -6.21
N ASP A 129 14.62 5.24 -5.59
CA ASP A 129 13.70 4.21 -6.10
C ASP A 129 13.03 4.65 -7.42
N TYR A 130 12.67 5.93 -7.51
CA TYR A 130 12.04 6.51 -8.70
C TYR A 130 13.02 7.20 -9.66
N ASN A 131 14.33 7.14 -9.36
CA ASN A 131 15.38 7.80 -10.15
C ASN A 131 15.09 9.30 -10.39
N MET A 132 14.69 9.99 -9.32
CA MET A 132 14.34 11.41 -9.29
C MET A 132 15.38 12.20 -8.50
N GLU A 133 15.42 13.52 -8.74
CA GLU A 133 16.20 14.44 -7.90
C GLU A 133 15.48 14.63 -6.54
N VAL A 134 16.24 14.68 -5.44
CA VAL A 134 15.72 14.92 -4.08
C VAL A 134 14.81 16.15 -4.01
N ALA A 135 15.20 17.23 -4.68
CA ALA A 135 14.43 18.46 -4.74
C ALA A 135 13.08 18.28 -5.45
N GLN A 136 12.96 17.37 -6.41
CA GLN A 136 11.70 17.05 -7.07
C GLN A 136 10.75 16.31 -6.12
N VAL A 137 11.26 15.35 -5.35
CA VAL A 137 10.47 14.63 -4.34
C VAL A 137 9.96 15.59 -3.28
N GLN A 138 10.81 16.49 -2.77
CA GLN A 138 10.43 17.52 -1.80
C GLN A 138 9.36 18.48 -2.30
N ASN A 139 9.30 18.75 -3.60
CA ASN A 139 8.27 19.59 -4.20
C ASN A 139 6.94 18.85 -4.43
N LEU A 140 6.98 17.54 -4.60
CA LEU A 140 5.80 16.71 -4.85
C LEU A 140 5.10 16.25 -3.57
N LEU A 141 5.86 16.00 -2.50
CA LEU A 141 5.38 15.48 -1.24
C LEU A 141 5.60 16.49 -0.12
N SER A 142 4.54 16.77 0.65
CA SER A 142 4.68 17.62 1.83
C SER A 142 5.36 16.86 2.97
N ALA A 143 6.04 17.59 3.86
CA ALA A 143 6.64 17.01 5.06
C ALA A 143 5.58 16.30 5.95
N ASP A 144 4.36 16.84 6.00
CA ASP A 144 3.27 16.25 6.79
C ASP A 144 2.80 14.91 6.20
N MET A 145 2.75 14.78 4.86
CA MET A 145 2.44 13.50 4.21
C MET A 145 3.50 12.45 4.52
N LEU A 146 4.78 12.80 4.36
CA LEU A 146 5.88 11.90 4.65
C LEU A 146 5.92 11.49 6.13
N LYS A 147 5.65 12.45 7.02
CA LYS A 147 5.54 12.20 8.45
C LYS A 147 4.42 11.19 8.76
N HIS A 148 3.25 11.37 8.16
CA HIS A 148 2.13 10.45 8.29
C HIS A 148 2.52 9.04 7.77
N ASP A 149 3.08 8.94 6.57
CA ASP A 149 3.48 7.66 5.97
C ASP A 149 4.51 6.91 6.83
N ILE A 150 5.49 7.63 7.40
CA ILE A 150 6.48 7.04 8.31
C ILE A 150 5.82 6.53 9.58
N THR A 151 4.87 7.26 10.17
CA THR A 151 4.17 6.81 11.38
C THR A 151 3.30 5.57 11.10
N ILE A 152 2.66 5.49 9.94
CA ILE A 152 1.91 4.31 9.49
C ILE A 152 2.86 3.12 9.30
N LYS A 153 4.01 3.29 8.63
CA LYS A 153 5.03 2.24 8.49
C LYS A 153 5.48 1.69 9.84
N LYS A 154 5.75 2.56 10.82
CA LYS A 154 6.12 2.14 12.19
C LYS A 154 5.01 1.34 12.88
N ALA A 155 3.75 1.70 12.69
CA ALA A 155 2.62 0.95 13.23
C ALA A 155 2.49 -0.43 12.58
N VAL A 156 2.65 -0.53 11.28
CA VAL A 156 2.67 -1.82 10.55
C VAL A 156 3.84 -2.69 11.03
N GLU A 157 5.04 -2.12 11.16
CA GLU A 157 6.21 -2.84 11.69
C GLU A 157 5.98 -3.36 13.11
N LEU A 158 5.32 -2.59 13.97
CA LEU A 158 4.96 -3.05 15.31
C LEU A 158 3.99 -4.23 15.25
N ILE A 159 2.91 -4.11 14.49
CA ILE A 159 1.89 -5.17 14.33
C ILE A 159 2.55 -6.46 13.82
N THR A 160 3.38 -6.37 12.80
CA THR A 160 4.01 -7.53 12.16
C THR A 160 5.11 -8.15 13.02
N SER A 161 5.95 -7.33 13.66
CA SER A 161 7.05 -7.81 14.52
C SER A 161 6.59 -8.47 15.82
N THR A 162 5.40 -8.09 16.31
CA THR A 162 4.79 -8.67 17.52
C THR A 162 3.89 -9.87 17.22
N ALA A 163 3.57 -10.11 15.94
CA ALA A 163 2.75 -11.24 15.53
C ALA A 163 3.46 -12.58 15.75
N THR A 164 2.72 -13.56 16.27
CA THR A 164 3.23 -14.92 16.47
C THR A 164 2.67 -15.85 15.40
N VAL A 165 3.53 -16.31 14.51
CA VAL A 165 3.18 -17.32 13.49
C VAL A 165 3.16 -18.70 14.15
N LYS A 166 2.03 -19.39 14.06
CA LYS A 166 1.84 -20.75 14.58
C LYS A 166 1.76 -21.76 13.46
#